data_43ed1c2d69d655a1626e8bb6132e58ae
#
_entry.id   43ed1c2d69d655a1626e8bb6132e58ae
#
_cell.length_a   1.000
_cell.length_b   1.000
_cell.length_c   1.000
_cell.angle_alpha   90.00
_cell.angle_beta   90.00
_cell.angle_gamma   90.00
#
_symmetry.space_group_name_H-M   'P 1'
#
loop_
_entity.id
_entity.type
_entity.pdbx_description
1 polymer ?
#
loop_
_entity_poly.entity_id
_entity_poly.type
_entity_poly.pdbx_seq_one_letter_code
_entity_poly.pdbx_strand_id
1 'polypeptide(L)'
;MSDGPAEASPSGRHPEPRELAGRTALVTGGSRGIGRVIALELAAAGARVAIQGRSAAGSAEVAGLLGAQGLYAGTFLTDLAEPDAAAGLAAEVTAALPEIDTVVLFAGADLLTREPAKWPFERKLAELLQVDVTGTMLVARALGRWMKDRGRGVVITCGWDQAAVGMEGDSGELFAAAKGAVMAFTRSLARSLGPEVRANCVAPGWIKTAWGEQASEQWQRRAVRESMLHRWGTPEDVAGVVRWLVSPAADFVTGQVVPVNGGFRRA
;
A
#
# COMPACT_ATOMS: atom_id res chain seq x y z
N MET A 1 -31.28 45.46 33.07
CA MET A 1 -29.91 45.19 32.72
C MET A 1 -29.82 43.73 32.34
N SER A 2 -29.82 43.46 31.07
CA SER A 2 -29.83 42.11 30.50
C SER A 2 -28.43 41.82 29.95
N ASP A 3 -27.68 40.94 30.62
CA ASP A 3 -26.43 40.42 30.09
C ASP A 3 -26.75 39.38 29.01
N GLY A 4 -26.40 39.73 27.76
CA GLY A 4 -26.46 38.81 26.64
C GLY A 4 -25.26 37.85 26.68
N PRO A 5 -25.40 36.60 26.14
CA PRO A 5 -24.31 35.66 26.14
C PRO A 5 -23.19 36.10 25.22
N ALA A 6 -21.94 36.03 25.72
CA ALA A 6 -20.72 36.29 24.97
C ALA A 6 -20.59 35.29 23.81
N GLU A 7 -20.52 35.78 22.58
CA GLU A 7 -20.16 34.99 21.41
C GLU A 7 -18.75 34.43 21.56
N ALA A 8 -18.64 33.10 21.59
CA ALA A 8 -17.35 32.40 21.56
C ALA A 8 -16.71 32.62 20.17
N SER A 9 -15.60 33.28 20.12
CA SER A 9 -14.76 33.43 18.92
C SER A 9 -14.40 32.04 18.37
N PRO A 10 -14.41 31.83 17.04
CA PRO A 10 -13.98 30.57 16.45
C PRO A 10 -12.49 30.36 16.77
N SER A 11 -12.20 29.35 17.54
CA SER A 11 -10.84 28.92 17.83
C SER A 11 -10.11 28.70 16.50
N GLY A 12 -9.13 29.55 16.19
CA GLY A 12 -8.23 29.37 15.08
C GLY A 12 -7.56 28.00 15.19
N ARG A 13 -8.00 27.04 14.39
CA ARG A 13 -7.28 25.78 14.22
C ARG A 13 -5.98 26.13 13.53
N HIS A 14 -4.90 26.14 14.29
CA HIS A 14 -3.57 26.07 13.69
C HIS A 14 -3.57 24.81 12.80
N PRO A 15 -3.08 24.89 11.54
CA PRO A 15 -2.96 23.69 10.73
C PRO A 15 -2.12 22.68 11.51
N GLU A 16 -2.69 21.49 11.76
CA GLU A 16 -1.96 20.39 12.38
C GLU A 16 -0.62 20.21 11.64
N PRO A 17 0.50 20.08 12.36
CA PRO A 17 1.78 19.89 11.71
C PRO A 17 1.66 18.65 10.82
N ARG A 18 1.98 18.79 9.53
CA ARG A 18 1.96 17.69 8.57
C ARG A 18 3.02 16.68 8.98
N GLU A 19 2.62 15.58 9.62
CA GLU A 19 3.50 14.62 10.29
C GLU A 19 4.51 13.95 9.37
N LEU A 20 4.26 13.96 8.05
CA LEU A 20 5.15 13.42 7.02
C LEU A 20 5.87 14.52 6.23
N ALA A 21 5.86 15.77 6.70
CA ALA A 21 6.60 16.86 6.05
C ALA A 21 8.10 16.51 5.96
N GLY A 22 8.69 16.72 4.78
CA GLY A 22 10.10 16.39 4.52
C GLY A 22 10.36 14.91 4.17
N ARG A 23 9.32 14.06 4.13
CA ARG A 23 9.41 12.70 3.60
C ARG A 23 9.25 12.69 2.09
N THR A 24 9.95 11.77 1.42
CA THR A 24 9.76 11.47 -0.01
C THR A 24 9.41 9.99 -0.15
N ALA A 25 8.22 9.72 -0.69
CA ALA A 25 7.65 8.39 -0.78
C ALA A 25 7.50 7.92 -2.23
N LEU A 26 7.76 6.64 -2.49
CA LEU A 26 7.29 5.92 -3.68
C LEU A 26 6.11 5.03 -3.29
N VAL A 27 5.02 5.09 -4.06
CA VAL A 27 3.89 4.14 -3.94
C VAL A 27 3.77 3.36 -5.24
N THR A 28 4.06 2.04 -5.20
CA THR A 28 3.81 1.18 -6.36
C THR A 28 2.33 0.78 -6.43
N GLY A 29 1.81 0.62 -7.65
CA GLY A 29 0.37 0.46 -7.85
C GLY A 29 -0.42 1.72 -7.51
N GLY A 30 0.22 2.90 -7.49
CA GLY A 30 -0.33 4.17 -7.06
C GLY A 30 -1.36 4.81 -8.00
N SER A 31 -1.59 4.22 -9.18
CA SER A 31 -2.50 4.79 -10.18
C SER A 31 -3.99 4.46 -9.97
N ARG A 32 -4.33 3.50 -9.09
CA ARG A 32 -5.72 3.08 -8.82
C ARG A 32 -5.85 2.34 -7.49
N GLY A 33 -7.12 2.09 -7.09
CA GLY A 33 -7.46 1.25 -5.93
C GLY A 33 -6.80 1.72 -4.63
N ILE A 34 -6.35 0.77 -3.82
CA ILE A 34 -5.75 1.04 -2.51
C ILE A 34 -4.48 1.90 -2.65
N GLY A 35 -3.62 1.60 -3.63
CA GLY A 35 -2.37 2.35 -3.84
C GLY A 35 -2.61 3.83 -4.16
N ARG A 36 -3.65 4.16 -4.96
CA ARG A 36 -4.05 5.55 -5.22
C ARG A 36 -4.42 6.28 -3.93
N VAL A 37 -5.25 5.65 -3.11
CA VAL A 37 -5.69 6.27 -1.84
C VAL A 37 -4.52 6.44 -0.88
N ILE A 38 -3.61 5.47 -0.80
CA ILE A 38 -2.38 5.59 -0.02
C ILE A 38 -1.54 6.78 -0.51
N ALA A 39 -1.33 6.93 -1.83
CA ALA A 39 -0.54 8.04 -2.36
C ALA A 39 -1.13 9.41 -1.97
N LEU A 40 -2.44 9.56 -2.06
CA LEU A 40 -3.14 10.78 -1.68
C LEU A 40 -3.13 11.02 -0.16
N GLU A 41 -3.27 9.97 0.66
CA GLU A 41 -3.22 10.05 2.12
C GLU A 41 -1.83 10.46 2.63
N LEU A 42 -0.76 9.89 2.06
CA LEU A 42 0.61 10.29 2.41
C LEU A 42 0.89 11.74 2.02
N ALA A 43 0.38 12.19 0.88
CA ALA A 43 0.48 13.58 0.46
C ALA A 43 -0.32 14.51 1.39
N ALA A 44 -1.54 14.15 1.77
CA ALA A 44 -2.34 14.92 2.73
C ALA A 44 -1.61 15.07 4.08
N ALA A 45 -0.84 14.04 4.48
CA ALA A 45 0.03 14.09 5.67
C ALA A 45 1.34 14.87 5.45
N GLY A 46 1.62 15.38 4.23
CA GLY A 46 2.74 16.26 3.92
C GLY A 46 3.92 15.64 3.20
N ALA A 47 3.88 14.35 2.85
CA ALA A 47 4.95 13.71 2.09
C ALA A 47 4.94 14.15 0.62
N ARG A 48 6.12 14.30 0.01
CA ARG A 48 6.26 14.31 -1.44
C ARG A 48 6.10 12.88 -1.96
N VAL A 49 5.23 12.68 -2.94
CA VAL A 49 4.85 11.33 -3.38
C VAL A 49 5.13 11.13 -4.87
N ALA A 50 5.91 10.10 -5.16
CA ALA A 50 6.02 9.51 -6.47
C ALA A 50 5.14 8.27 -6.57
N ILE A 51 4.63 7.99 -7.75
CA ILE A 51 3.81 6.82 -8.01
C ILE A 51 4.43 5.93 -9.09
N GLN A 52 4.29 4.63 -8.95
CA GLN A 52 4.53 3.68 -10.04
C GLN A 52 3.19 3.08 -10.46
N GLY A 53 3.01 2.91 -11.76
CA GLY A 53 1.84 2.26 -12.36
C GLY A 53 2.09 1.86 -13.80
N ARG A 54 1.17 1.09 -14.40
CA ARG A 54 1.23 0.68 -15.81
C ARG A 54 0.44 1.61 -16.74
N SER A 55 -0.60 2.24 -16.21
CA SER A 55 -1.51 3.09 -16.97
C SER A 55 -1.05 4.54 -16.96
N ALA A 56 -0.66 5.07 -18.11
CA ALA A 56 -0.31 6.47 -18.23
C ALA A 56 -1.48 7.40 -17.85
N ALA A 57 -2.71 7.08 -18.31
CA ALA A 57 -3.90 7.87 -17.99
C ALA A 57 -4.23 7.89 -16.49
N GLY A 58 -4.28 6.71 -15.84
CA GLY A 58 -4.54 6.62 -14.40
C GLY A 58 -3.44 7.27 -13.56
N SER A 59 -2.19 7.19 -14.00
CA SER A 59 -1.07 7.85 -13.33
C SER A 59 -1.13 9.37 -13.48
N ALA A 60 -1.53 9.88 -14.65
CA ALA A 60 -1.66 11.32 -14.90
C ALA A 60 -2.74 11.96 -14.01
N GLU A 61 -3.86 11.28 -13.78
CA GLU A 61 -4.90 11.75 -12.86
C GLU A 61 -4.34 11.93 -11.43
N VAL A 62 -3.67 10.92 -10.90
CA VAL A 62 -3.09 10.99 -9.55
C VAL A 62 -1.97 12.02 -9.48
N ALA A 63 -1.11 12.08 -10.49
CA ALA A 63 -0.05 13.10 -10.58
C ALA A 63 -0.62 14.52 -10.55
N GLY A 64 -1.76 14.77 -11.24
CA GLY A 64 -2.47 16.06 -11.21
C GLY A 64 -2.97 16.41 -9.80
N LEU A 65 -3.55 15.43 -9.07
CA LEU A 65 -4.02 15.64 -7.70
C LEU A 65 -2.89 15.93 -6.72
N LEU A 66 -1.76 15.24 -6.86
CA LEU A 66 -0.54 15.46 -6.06
C LEU A 66 0.10 16.81 -6.42
N GLY A 67 0.14 17.15 -7.70
CA GLY A 67 0.68 18.41 -8.21
C GLY A 67 -0.10 19.63 -7.71
N ALA A 68 -1.42 19.53 -7.64
CA ALA A 68 -2.28 20.58 -7.08
C ALA A 68 -1.99 20.90 -5.60
N GLN A 69 -1.38 19.94 -4.87
CA GLN A 69 -0.95 20.13 -3.50
C GLN A 69 0.53 20.54 -3.38
N GLY A 70 1.28 20.64 -4.50
CA GLY A 70 2.72 20.87 -4.50
C GLY A 70 3.56 19.70 -3.99
N LEU A 71 3.00 18.48 -3.94
CA LEU A 71 3.60 17.29 -3.32
C LEU A 71 3.91 16.14 -4.30
N TYR A 72 3.79 16.40 -5.59
CA TYR A 72 4.17 15.46 -6.64
C TYR A 72 5.70 15.33 -6.74
N ALA A 73 6.20 14.10 -6.70
CA ALA A 73 7.62 13.78 -6.79
C ALA A 73 8.01 13.06 -8.09
N GLY A 74 7.06 12.46 -8.81
CA GLY A 74 7.33 11.80 -10.09
C GLY A 74 6.35 10.67 -10.40
N THR A 75 6.38 10.22 -11.67
CA THR A 75 5.65 9.03 -12.13
C THR A 75 6.60 8.09 -12.86
N PHE A 76 6.60 6.82 -12.47
CA PHE A 76 7.37 5.74 -13.08
C PHE A 76 6.38 4.78 -13.78
N LEU A 77 6.42 4.75 -15.12
CA LEU A 77 5.59 3.85 -15.91
C LEU A 77 6.34 2.54 -16.17
N THR A 78 6.05 1.52 -15.36
CA THR A 78 6.76 0.25 -15.38
C THR A 78 5.77 -0.89 -15.20
N ASP A 79 5.85 -1.95 -16.01
CA ASP A 79 5.16 -3.20 -15.76
C ASP A 79 6.08 -4.16 -15.00
N LEU A 80 5.76 -4.46 -13.75
CA LEU A 80 6.54 -5.38 -12.92
C LEU A 80 6.43 -6.84 -13.35
N ALA A 81 5.57 -7.15 -14.33
CA ALA A 81 5.54 -8.46 -14.98
C ALA A 81 6.71 -8.67 -15.96
N GLU A 82 7.33 -7.59 -16.46
CA GLU A 82 8.43 -7.67 -17.39
C GLU A 82 9.75 -8.07 -16.71
N PRO A 83 10.62 -8.84 -17.39
CA PRO A 83 11.95 -9.14 -16.90
C PRO A 83 12.74 -7.86 -16.56
N ASP A 84 13.52 -7.90 -15.47
CA ASP A 84 14.37 -6.79 -15.00
C ASP A 84 13.65 -5.48 -14.65
N ALA A 85 12.32 -5.41 -14.81
CA ALA A 85 11.54 -4.20 -14.52
C ALA A 85 11.71 -3.70 -13.08
N ALA A 86 11.80 -4.59 -12.10
CA ALA A 86 12.02 -4.22 -10.72
C ALA A 86 13.40 -3.57 -10.48
N ALA A 87 14.44 -4.06 -11.15
CA ALA A 87 15.78 -3.49 -11.07
C ALA A 87 15.84 -2.12 -11.78
N GLY A 88 15.24 -2.03 -12.97
CA GLY A 88 15.10 -0.78 -13.71
C GLY A 88 14.37 0.29 -12.91
N LEU A 89 13.22 -0.05 -12.34
CA LEU A 89 12.46 0.85 -11.48
C LEU A 89 13.29 1.36 -10.29
N ALA A 90 14.00 0.48 -9.60
CA ALA A 90 14.80 0.88 -8.46
C ALA A 90 15.93 1.85 -8.87
N ALA A 91 16.58 1.61 -10.01
CA ALA A 91 17.63 2.48 -10.55
C ALA A 91 17.06 3.86 -10.94
N GLU A 92 15.93 3.90 -11.66
CA GLU A 92 15.27 5.15 -12.05
C GLU A 92 14.83 5.97 -10.82
N VAL A 93 14.22 5.31 -9.82
CA VAL A 93 13.77 5.95 -8.59
C VAL A 93 14.94 6.56 -7.82
N THR A 94 16.04 5.82 -7.64
CA THR A 94 17.18 6.33 -6.89
C THR A 94 17.94 7.45 -7.62
N ALA A 95 17.92 7.46 -8.95
CA ALA A 95 18.47 8.54 -9.76
C ALA A 95 17.61 9.81 -9.71
N ALA A 96 16.27 9.66 -9.78
CA ALA A 96 15.33 10.78 -9.79
C ALA A 96 15.06 11.34 -8.38
N LEU A 97 15.09 10.49 -7.35
CA LEU A 97 14.71 10.81 -5.97
C LEU A 97 15.80 10.32 -5.00
N PRO A 98 17.00 10.92 -5.02
CA PRO A 98 18.08 10.50 -4.15
C PRO A 98 17.76 10.62 -2.66
N GLU A 99 16.79 11.44 -2.28
CA GLU A 99 16.31 11.64 -0.91
C GLU A 99 15.19 10.67 -0.49
N ILE A 100 14.80 9.72 -1.34
CA ILE A 100 13.72 8.77 -1.01
C ILE A 100 13.98 8.07 0.32
N ASP A 101 12.99 8.10 1.21
CA ASP A 101 13.04 7.50 2.54
C ASP A 101 11.80 6.65 2.89
N THR A 102 10.85 6.56 1.98
CA THR A 102 9.61 5.81 2.18
C THR A 102 9.24 5.03 0.92
N VAL A 103 9.02 3.73 1.05
CA VAL A 103 8.65 2.84 -0.07
C VAL A 103 7.43 2.02 0.32
N VAL A 104 6.33 2.19 -0.42
CA VAL A 104 5.06 1.49 -0.20
C VAL A 104 4.73 0.65 -1.42
N LEU A 105 4.74 -0.67 -1.25
CA LEU A 105 4.68 -1.66 -2.34
C LEU A 105 3.31 -2.30 -2.39
N PHE A 106 2.40 -1.67 -3.13
CA PHE A 106 1.00 -2.10 -3.32
C PHE A 106 0.67 -2.45 -4.78
N ALA A 107 1.66 -2.51 -5.67
CA ALA A 107 1.46 -3.11 -6.98
C ALA A 107 1.10 -4.59 -6.83
N GLY A 108 0.14 -5.04 -7.62
CA GLY A 108 -0.30 -6.42 -7.63
C GLY A 108 -1.05 -6.74 -8.92
N ALA A 109 -1.05 -8.02 -9.30
CA ALA A 109 -1.77 -8.53 -10.47
C ALA A 109 -3.28 -8.59 -10.18
N ASP A 110 -4.06 -8.02 -11.10
CA ASP A 110 -5.52 -8.12 -11.07
C ASP A 110 -5.95 -9.39 -11.81
N LEU A 111 -6.14 -10.47 -11.07
CA LEU A 111 -6.54 -11.78 -11.61
C LEU A 111 -8.01 -12.10 -11.37
N LEU A 112 -8.77 -11.16 -10.79
CA LEU A 112 -10.17 -11.40 -10.42
C LEU A 112 -11.16 -10.66 -11.33
N THR A 113 -10.66 -9.75 -12.18
CA THR A 113 -11.50 -8.97 -13.08
C THR A 113 -11.06 -9.13 -14.54
N ARG A 114 -11.95 -8.81 -15.47
CA ARG A 114 -11.71 -8.79 -16.91
C ARG A 114 -11.21 -10.14 -17.47
N GLU A 115 -10.36 -10.09 -18.47
CA GLU A 115 -9.80 -11.27 -19.17
C GLU A 115 -8.93 -12.14 -18.24
N PRO A 116 -8.04 -11.61 -17.36
CA PRO A 116 -7.24 -12.42 -16.45
C PRO A 116 -8.06 -13.30 -15.50
N ALA A 117 -9.30 -12.94 -15.18
CA ALA A 117 -10.17 -13.78 -14.36
C ALA A 117 -10.44 -15.16 -15.00
N LYS A 118 -10.34 -15.26 -16.33
CA LYS A 118 -10.57 -16.49 -17.13
C LYS A 118 -9.31 -17.31 -17.38
N TRP A 119 -8.13 -16.83 -16.96
CA TRP A 119 -6.89 -17.55 -17.19
C TRP A 119 -6.82 -18.86 -16.40
N PRO A 120 -6.12 -19.89 -16.90
CA PRO A 120 -5.87 -21.11 -16.15
C PRO A 120 -5.00 -20.82 -14.91
N PHE A 121 -5.07 -21.74 -13.95
CA PHE A 121 -4.40 -21.61 -12.64
C PHE A 121 -2.90 -21.34 -12.78
N GLU A 122 -2.21 -22.09 -13.64
CA GLU A 122 -0.75 -21.99 -13.82
C GLU A 122 -0.33 -20.62 -14.34
N ARG A 123 -1.12 -20.02 -15.24
CA ARG A 123 -0.86 -18.68 -15.76
C ARG A 123 -1.08 -17.62 -14.68
N LYS A 124 -2.14 -17.75 -13.89
CA LYS A 124 -2.40 -16.88 -12.75
C LYS A 124 -1.29 -16.95 -11.71
N LEU A 125 -0.83 -18.17 -11.42
CA LEU A 125 0.28 -18.39 -10.50
C LEU A 125 1.57 -17.70 -10.99
N ALA A 126 1.93 -17.89 -12.24
CA ALA A 126 3.13 -17.27 -12.83
C ALA A 126 3.06 -15.74 -12.74
N GLU A 127 1.92 -15.14 -13.06
CA GLU A 127 1.71 -13.69 -13.00
C GLU A 127 1.84 -13.16 -11.55
N LEU A 128 1.19 -13.82 -10.59
CA LEU A 128 1.31 -13.46 -9.17
C LEU A 128 2.74 -13.59 -8.65
N LEU A 129 3.43 -14.68 -8.99
CA LEU A 129 4.81 -14.85 -8.58
C LEU A 129 5.71 -13.78 -9.17
N GLN A 130 5.49 -13.38 -10.41
CA GLN A 130 6.30 -12.35 -11.06
C GLN A 130 6.02 -10.95 -10.49
N VAL A 131 4.76 -10.53 -10.44
CA VAL A 131 4.39 -9.16 -10.04
C VAL A 131 4.41 -9.01 -8.52
N ASP A 132 3.62 -9.85 -7.82
CA ASP A 132 3.36 -9.66 -6.40
C ASP A 132 4.53 -10.12 -5.53
N VAL A 133 5.24 -11.18 -5.93
CA VAL A 133 6.34 -11.74 -5.15
C VAL A 133 7.68 -11.18 -5.63
N THR A 134 8.10 -11.51 -6.85
CA THR A 134 9.41 -11.14 -7.38
C THR A 134 9.56 -9.63 -7.48
N GLY A 135 8.60 -8.95 -8.11
CA GLY A 135 8.61 -7.49 -8.24
C GLY A 135 8.68 -6.79 -6.88
N THR A 136 7.81 -7.17 -5.94
CA THR A 136 7.80 -6.60 -4.58
C THR A 136 9.12 -6.84 -3.86
N MET A 137 9.65 -8.07 -3.87
CA MET A 137 10.86 -8.42 -3.13
C MET A 137 12.10 -7.71 -3.68
N LEU A 138 12.24 -7.63 -5.00
CA LEU A 138 13.39 -7.00 -5.63
C LEU A 138 13.39 -5.48 -5.42
N VAL A 139 12.25 -4.81 -5.62
CA VAL A 139 12.13 -3.36 -5.35
C VAL A 139 12.35 -3.06 -3.86
N ALA A 140 11.71 -3.82 -2.95
CA ALA A 140 11.88 -3.64 -1.51
C ALA A 140 13.35 -3.78 -1.08
N ARG A 141 14.05 -4.77 -1.63
CA ARG A 141 15.46 -5.03 -1.31
C ARG A 141 16.39 -3.94 -1.85
N ALA A 142 16.18 -3.52 -3.09
CA ALA A 142 17.03 -2.51 -3.73
C ALA A 142 16.86 -1.14 -3.04
N LEU A 143 15.63 -0.64 -2.93
CA LEU A 143 15.36 0.65 -2.30
C LEU A 143 15.58 0.62 -0.78
N GLY A 144 15.30 -0.51 -0.12
CA GLY A 144 15.59 -0.69 1.30
C GLY A 144 17.08 -0.57 1.61
N ARG A 145 17.95 -1.17 0.79
CA ARG A 145 19.41 -1.02 0.92
C ARG A 145 19.85 0.42 0.66
N TRP A 146 19.33 1.03 -0.39
CA TRP A 146 19.62 2.43 -0.70
C TRP A 146 19.30 3.35 0.49
N MET A 147 18.13 3.15 1.14
CA MET A 147 17.75 3.90 2.33
C MET A 147 18.62 3.56 3.54
N LYS A 148 19.00 2.28 3.72
CA LYS A 148 19.90 1.84 4.79
C LYS A 148 21.25 2.54 4.72
N ASP A 149 21.86 2.62 3.53
CA ASP A 149 23.13 3.30 3.32
C ASP A 149 23.06 4.80 3.64
N ARG A 150 21.85 5.37 3.71
CA ARG A 150 21.55 6.77 4.11
C ARG A 150 21.08 6.92 5.55
N GLY A 151 21.06 5.83 6.30
CA GLY A 151 20.80 5.81 7.73
C GLY A 151 19.33 5.94 8.12
N ARG A 152 18.37 5.97 7.18
CA ARG A 152 16.93 6.05 7.51
C ARG A 152 16.03 5.53 6.41
N GLY A 153 14.89 4.95 6.79
CA GLY A 153 13.85 4.62 5.84
C GLY A 153 12.70 3.80 6.40
N VAL A 154 11.64 3.69 5.60
CA VAL A 154 10.48 2.83 5.88
C VAL A 154 10.07 2.08 4.62
N VAL A 155 9.90 0.76 4.74
CA VAL A 155 9.36 -0.11 3.70
C VAL A 155 8.03 -0.68 4.19
N ILE A 156 6.96 -0.52 3.39
CA ILE A 156 5.66 -1.13 3.63
C ILE A 156 5.34 -2.05 2.45
N THR A 157 5.07 -3.32 2.74
CA THR A 157 4.64 -4.30 1.74
C THR A 157 3.16 -4.64 1.89
N CYS A 158 2.56 -5.21 0.84
CA CYS A 158 1.16 -5.63 0.83
C CYS A 158 1.06 -7.16 0.97
N GLY A 159 0.56 -7.61 2.11
CA GLY A 159 0.16 -8.99 2.38
C GLY A 159 -1.32 -9.24 2.08
N TRP A 160 -1.87 -10.23 2.77
CA TRP A 160 -3.28 -10.57 2.80
C TRP A 160 -3.61 -11.26 4.12
N ASP A 161 -4.68 -10.88 4.78
CA ASP A 161 -5.02 -11.40 6.11
C ASP A 161 -5.29 -12.91 6.09
N GLN A 162 -5.94 -13.41 5.05
CA GLN A 162 -6.25 -14.83 4.91
C GLN A 162 -5.05 -15.70 4.50
N ALA A 163 -3.92 -15.11 4.12
CA ALA A 163 -2.71 -15.87 3.83
C ALA A 163 -2.17 -16.63 5.09
N ALA A 164 -2.55 -16.21 6.28
CA ALA A 164 -2.18 -16.87 7.53
C ALA A 164 -3.13 -18.03 7.94
N VAL A 165 -4.35 -18.04 7.39
CA VAL A 165 -5.41 -18.99 7.83
C VAL A 165 -5.96 -19.85 6.69
N GLY A 166 -5.69 -19.46 5.45
CA GLY A 166 -6.19 -20.09 4.22
C GLY A 166 -7.60 -19.64 3.83
N MET A 167 -7.86 -19.74 2.54
CA MET A 167 -9.19 -19.61 1.94
C MET A 167 -9.32 -20.66 0.83
N GLU A 168 -10.49 -21.23 0.69
CA GLU A 168 -10.80 -22.25 -0.32
C GLU A 168 -10.83 -21.68 -1.75
N GLY A 169 -10.57 -22.55 -2.72
CA GLY A 169 -10.64 -22.30 -4.16
C GLY A 169 -9.38 -21.68 -4.75
N ASP A 170 -9.27 -21.75 -6.08
CA ASP A 170 -8.07 -21.35 -6.84
C ASP A 170 -7.54 -19.96 -6.44
N SER A 171 -8.42 -18.98 -6.30
CA SER A 171 -8.02 -17.64 -5.92
C SER A 171 -7.47 -17.60 -4.48
N GLY A 172 -8.09 -18.35 -3.57
CA GLY A 172 -7.63 -18.46 -2.19
C GLY A 172 -6.23 -19.05 -2.11
N GLU A 173 -6.00 -20.16 -2.81
CA GLU A 173 -4.71 -20.87 -2.87
C GLU A 173 -3.61 -19.97 -3.48
N LEU A 174 -3.92 -19.33 -4.63
CA LEU A 174 -2.98 -18.47 -5.33
C LEU A 174 -2.55 -17.26 -4.50
N PHE A 175 -3.53 -16.48 -3.98
CA PHE A 175 -3.23 -15.28 -3.22
C PHE A 175 -2.60 -15.61 -1.85
N ALA A 176 -3.02 -16.69 -1.19
CA ALA A 176 -2.41 -17.11 0.07
C ALA A 176 -0.94 -17.47 -0.11
N ALA A 177 -0.59 -18.21 -1.15
CA ALA A 177 0.80 -18.55 -1.47
C ALA A 177 1.65 -17.31 -1.75
N ALA A 178 1.20 -16.44 -2.67
CA ALA A 178 1.94 -15.25 -3.06
C ALA A 178 2.09 -14.25 -1.90
N LYS A 179 1.01 -13.91 -1.23
CA LYS A 179 1.01 -12.93 -0.13
C LYS A 179 1.67 -13.48 1.13
N GLY A 180 1.57 -14.78 1.39
CA GLY A 180 2.31 -15.48 2.44
C GLY A 180 3.82 -15.36 2.26
N ALA A 181 4.31 -15.53 1.02
CA ALA A 181 5.71 -15.33 0.68
C ALA A 181 6.17 -13.89 0.98
N VAL A 182 5.40 -12.87 0.59
CA VAL A 182 5.70 -11.45 0.88
C VAL A 182 5.71 -11.17 2.38
N MET A 183 4.74 -11.72 3.14
CA MET A 183 4.67 -11.56 4.60
C MET A 183 5.88 -12.16 5.30
N ALA A 184 6.33 -13.36 4.90
CA ALA A 184 7.53 -13.99 5.43
C ALA A 184 8.81 -13.22 5.06
N PHE A 185 8.92 -12.80 3.80
CA PHE A 185 10.03 -11.98 3.32
C PHE A 185 10.16 -10.67 4.11
N THR A 186 9.07 -9.98 4.38
CA THR A 186 9.09 -8.69 5.09
C THR A 186 9.68 -8.80 6.49
N ARG A 187 9.38 -9.88 7.22
CA ARG A 187 9.98 -10.15 8.53
C ARG A 187 11.50 -10.32 8.46
N SER A 188 11.99 -11.01 7.41
CA SER A 188 13.42 -11.20 7.18
C SER A 188 14.10 -9.92 6.70
N LEU A 189 13.39 -9.15 5.84
CA LEU A 189 13.86 -7.86 5.35
C LEU A 189 14.07 -6.87 6.51
N ALA A 190 13.13 -6.79 7.45
CA ALA A 190 13.23 -5.95 8.63
C ALA A 190 14.50 -6.23 9.44
N ARG A 191 14.87 -7.50 9.61
CA ARG A 191 16.11 -7.89 10.29
C ARG A 191 17.36 -7.47 9.52
N SER A 192 17.31 -7.52 8.19
CA SER A 192 18.44 -7.18 7.32
C SER A 192 18.66 -5.67 7.22
N LEU A 193 17.59 -4.88 7.33
CA LEU A 193 17.61 -3.44 7.13
C LEU A 193 17.75 -2.64 8.43
N GLY A 194 17.42 -3.24 9.56
CA GLY A 194 17.54 -2.58 10.86
C GLY A 194 19.00 -2.34 11.29
N PRO A 195 19.25 -1.35 12.15
CA PRO A 195 18.27 -0.45 12.77
C PRO A 195 17.83 0.75 11.88
N GLU A 196 18.47 0.99 10.75
CA GLU A 196 18.32 2.20 9.95
C GLU A 196 16.98 2.29 9.23
N VAL A 197 16.43 1.12 8.81
CA VAL A 197 15.18 1.06 8.04
C VAL A 197 14.20 0.11 8.69
N ARG A 198 12.99 0.59 8.92
CA ARG A 198 11.86 -0.24 9.36
C ARG A 198 11.18 -0.91 8.15
N ALA A 199 10.78 -2.14 8.29
CA ALA A 199 10.00 -2.83 7.26
C ALA A 199 8.80 -3.53 7.90
N ASN A 200 7.59 -3.22 7.44
CA ASN A 200 6.35 -3.83 7.91
C ASN A 200 5.47 -4.25 6.72
N CYS A 201 4.57 -5.17 6.97
CA CYS A 201 3.58 -5.63 6.00
C CYS A 201 2.18 -5.20 6.47
N VAL A 202 1.41 -4.59 5.60
CA VAL A 202 -0.02 -4.41 5.81
C VAL A 202 -0.75 -5.55 5.11
N ALA A 203 -1.67 -6.20 5.81
CA ALA A 203 -2.43 -7.34 5.31
C ALA A 203 -3.93 -6.99 5.25
N PRO A 204 -4.42 -6.41 4.13
CA PRO A 204 -5.83 -6.09 3.96
C PRO A 204 -6.70 -7.36 3.97
N GLY A 205 -7.92 -7.23 4.50
CA GLY A 205 -8.98 -8.23 4.36
C GLY A 205 -9.89 -7.89 3.18
N TRP A 206 -11.21 -8.01 3.41
CA TRP A 206 -12.24 -7.68 2.43
C TRP A 206 -12.34 -6.15 2.24
N ILE A 207 -11.59 -5.61 1.27
CA ILE A 207 -11.58 -4.18 0.95
C ILE A 207 -12.39 -3.91 -0.31
N LYS A 208 -13.30 -2.95 -0.25
CA LYS A 208 -14.19 -2.57 -1.34
C LYS A 208 -13.43 -1.78 -2.41
N THR A 209 -12.77 -2.53 -3.29
CA THR A 209 -12.13 -2.04 -4.51
C THR A 209 -13.06 -2.30 -5.70
N ALA A 210 -12.61 -2.00 -6.94
CA ALA A 210 -13.38 -2.24 -8.15
C ALA A 210 -13.92 -3.69 -8.27
N TRP A 211 -13.17 -4.69 -7.78
CA TRP A 211 -13.67 -6.07 -7.68
C TRP A 211 -14.78 -6.18 -6.63
N GLY A 212 -14.58 -5.64 -5.44
CA GLY A 212 -15.56 -5.69 -4.36
C GLY A 212 -16.87 -4.98 -4.71
N GLU A 213 -16.84 -3.92 -5.52
CA GLU A 213 -18.03 -3.23 -6.02
C GLU A 213 -18.86 -4.11 -6.97
N GLN A 214 -18.20 -4.97 -7.75
CA GLN A 214 -18.84 -5.85 -8.73
C GLN A 214 -19.02 -7.29 -8.23
N ALA A 215 -18.60 -7.59 -6.99
CA ALA A 215 -18.69 -8.92 -6.41
C ALA A 215 -20.13 -9.37 -6.29
N SER A 216 -20.38 -10.68 -6.49
CA SER A 216 -21.72 -11.25 -6.36
C SER A 216 -22.29 -11.04 -4.97
N GLU A 217 -23.60 -11.14 -4.85
CA GLU A 217 -24.30 -10.97 -3.57
C GLU A 217 -23.81 -11.96 -2.49
N GLN A 218 -23.39 -13.15 -2.91
CA GLN A 218 -22.77 -14.14 -2.01
C GLN A 218 -21.48 -13.59 -1.39
N TRP A 219 -20.60 -13.00 -2.20
CA TRP A 219 -19.35 -12.40 -1.72
C TRP A 219 -19.59 -11.15 -0.88
N GLN A 220 -20.61 -10.34 -1.25
CA GLN A 220 -21.02 -9.18 -0.44
C GLN A 220 -21.42 -9.62 0.97
N ARG A 221 -22.27 -10.65 1.09
CA ARG A 221 -22.68 -11.19 2.39
C ARG A 221 -21.53 -11.85 3.15
N ARG A 222 -20.63 -12.57 2.44
CA ARG A 222 -19.47 -13.23 3.04
C ARG A 222 -18.54 -12.22 3.71
N ALA A 223 -18.17 -11.17 3.02
CA ALA A 223 -17.27 -10.15 3.55
C ALA A 223 -17.82 -9.47 4.82
N VAL A 224 -19.12 -9.15 4.83
CA VAL A 224 -19.78 -8.58 6.00
C VAL A 224 -19.83 -9.57 7.18
N ARG A 225 -20.08 -10.85 6.90
CA ARG A 225 -20.16 -11.89 7.93
C ARG A 225 -18.80 -12.19 8.55
N GLU A 226 -17.74 -12.24 7.75
CA GLU A 226 -16.38 -12.56 8.19
C GLU A 226 -15.68 -11.40 8.89
N SER A 227 -16.16 -10.17 8.76
CA SER A 227 -15.67 -9.01 9.50
C SER A 227 -16.41 -8.87 10.84
N MET A 228 -15.68 -8.72 11.95
CA MET A 228 -16.28 -8.42 13.26
C MET A 228 -16.96 -7.04 13.28
N LEU A 229 -16.51 -6.11 12.44
CA LEU A 229 -17.12 -4.80 12.29
C LEU A 229 -18.35 -4.80 11.36
N HIS A 230 -18.73 -5.97 10.82
CA HIS A 230 -19.91 -6.17 9.96
C HIS A 230 -19.99 -5.23 8.75
N ARG A 231 -18.85 -4.89 8.18
CA ARG A 231 -18.76 -4.10 6.95
C ARG A 231 -17.54 -4.52 6.12
N TRP A 232 -17.60 -4.17 4.86
CA TRP A 232 -16.38 -4.10 4.06
C TRP A 232 -15.43 -3.04 4.62
N GLY A 233 -14.12 -3.30 4.54
CA GLY A 233 -13.13 -2.25 4.65
C GLY A 233 -13.13 -1.36 3.40
N THR A 234 -12.57 -0.17 3.52
CA THR A 234 -12.36 0.75 2.41
C THR A 234 -10.86 0.93 2.14
N PRO A 235 -10.46 1.41 0.96
CA PRO A 235 -9.08 1.80 0.72
C PRO A 235 -8.52 2.77 1.77
N GLU A 236 -9.36 3.66 2.31
CA GLU A 236 -9.01 4.63 3.35
C GLU A 236 -8.69 3.95 4.69
N ASP A 237 -9.39 2.86 5.05
CA ASP A 237 -9.06 2.05 6.23
C ASP A 237 -7.61 1.51 6.14
N VAL A 238 -7.20 1.10 4.94
CA VAL A 238 -5.82 0.62 4.69
C VAL A 238 -4.81 1.77 4.67
N ALA A 239 -5.16 2.87 3.99
CA ALA A 239 -4.27 4.02 3.84
C ALA A 239 -3.94 4.68 5.19
N GLY A 240 -4.91 4.77 6.10
CA GLY A 240 -4.70 5.27 7.47
C GLY A 240 -3.68 4.46 8.25
N VAL A 241 -3.70 3.11 8.13
CA VAL A 241 -2.69 2.24 8.77
C VAL A 241 -1.32 2.39 8.11
N VAL A 242 -1.25 2.50 6.77
CA VAL A 242 0.02 2.77 6.06
C VAL A 242 0.61 4.11 6.51
N ARG A 243 -0.20 5.17 6.56
CA ARG A 243 0.21 6.49 7.06
C ARG A 243 0.79 6.39 8.47
N TRP A 244 0.09 5.73 9.41
CA TRP A 244 0.60 5.53 10.75
C TRP A 244 1.94 4.78 10.77
N LEU A 245 2.08 3.67 10.02
CA LEU A 245 3.31 2.90 9.97
C LEU A 245 4.50 3.67 9.37
N VAL A 246 4.24 4.64 8.49
CA VAL A 246 5.26 5.53 7.90
C VAL A 246 5.63 6.66 8.87
N SER A 247 4.72 7.09 9.73
CA SER A 247 4.91 8.21 10.63
C SER A 247 5.89 7.91 11.78
N PRO A 248 6.40 8.94 12.46
CA PRO A 248 7.20 8.79 13.69
C PRO A 248 6.47 8.07 14.82
N ALA A 249 5.14 8.10 14.86
CA ALA A 249 4.34 7.40 15.87
C ALA A 249 4.53 5.87 15.85
N ALA A 250 5.09 5.31 14.75
CA ALA A 250 5.39 3.90 14.60
C ALA A 250 6.90 3.58 14.67
N ASP A 251 7.74 4.45 15.22
CA ASP A 251 9.21 4.28 15.19
C ASP A 251 9.70 3.02 15.91
N PHE A 252 8.93 2.49 16.84
CA PHE A 252 9.24 1.21 17.51
C PHE A 252 8.53 -0.01 16.90
N VAL A 253 8.01 0.11 15.66
CA VAL A 253 7.27 -0.96 14.95
C VAL A 253 8.02 -1.37 13.69
N THR A 254 8.60 -2.57 13.69
CA THR A 254 9.26 -3.17 12.52
C THR A 254 9.10 -4.69 12.54
N GLY A 255 9.15 -5.34 11.38
CA GLY A 255 9.01 -6.78 11.21
C GLY A 255 7.59 -7.30 11.42
N GLN A 256 6.59 -6.43 11.49
CA GLN A 256 5.22 -6.82 11.80
C GLN A 256 4.40 -7.04 10.52
N VAL A 257 3.41 -7.93 10.64
CA VAL A 257 2.31 -8.07 9.69
C VAL A 257 1.07 -7.55 10.40
N VAL A 258 0.54 -6.44 9.90
CA VAL A 258 -0.59 -5.72 10.50
C VAL A 258 -1.85 -6.00 9.67
N PRO A 259 -2.78 -6.82 10.16
CA PRO A 259 -4.05 -7.06 9.47
C PRO A 259 -4.96 -5.81 9.53
N VAL A 260 -5.55 -5.47 8.39
CA VAL A 260 -6.55 -4.39 8.27
C VAL A 260 -7.81 -5.01 7.67
N ASN A 261 -8.61 -5.67 8.52
CA ASN A 261 -9.67 -6.57 8.10
C ASN A 261 -10.95 -6.48 8.94
N GLY A 262 -11.04 -5.49 9.81
CA GLY A 262 -12.18 -5.34 10.72
C GLY A 262 -12.34 -6.47 11.74
N GLY A 263 -11.26 -7.24 12.03
CA GLY A 263 -11.27 -8.45 12.83
C GLY A 263 -11.85 -9.64 12.05
N PHE A 264 -11.02 -10.65 11.74
CA PHE A 264 -11.48 -11.81 10.97
C PHE A 264 -12.22 -12.82 11.88
N ARG A 265 -13.47 -13.13 11.52
CA ARG A 265 -14.25 -14.22 12.15
C ARG A 265 -14.10 -15.48 11.32
N ARG A 266 -13.65 -16.56 11.92
CA ARG A 266 -13.86 -17.89 11.34
C ARG A 266 -15.35 -18.20 11.42
N ALA A 267 -15.96 -18.54 10.28
CA ALA A 267 -17.35 -19.02 10.24
C ALA A 267 -17.47 -20.38 10.89
#